data_52b36cf85c7f3edb3e93ca5d991105b2
#
_entry.id   52b36cf85c7f3edb3e93ca5d991105b2
#
_cell.length_a   1.000
_cell.length_b   1.000
_cell.length_c   1.000
_cell.angle_alpha   90.00
_cell.angle_beta   90.00
_cell.angle_gamma   90.00
#
_symmetry.space_group_name_H-M   'P 1'
#
loop_
_entity.id
_entity.type
_entity.pdbx_description
1 polymer ?
#
loop_
_entity_poly.entity_id
_entity_poly.type
_entity_poly.pdbx_seq_one_letter_code
_entity_poly.pdbx_strand_id
1 'polypeptide(L)'
;TGVDFNYLLGQAQVESGMRTDARASTSSASGLYQFIEQSWLAVVKKHGAEHGLGWAAENIGQGANGRLTVSDPSTRRAILALRNDPATASLMAAEHAADNKTSIENSLGRTATGTDLYMAHFLGLGGARNFLKNMEANPGKIGAALFPAAARANQNIFYGAGGQPRTLAEIYDRFSTKLDRGAASVGAVGL
;
A
#
# COMPACT_ATOMS: atom_id res chain seq x y z
N THR A 1 9.65 13.58 2.72
CA THR A 1 9.56 12.20 3.24
C THR A 1 10.72 11.29 2.84
N GLY A 2 11.53 11.65 1.82
CA GLY A 2 12.61 10.81 1.30
C GLY A 2 12.13 9.61 0.44
N VAL A 3 10.87 9.59 0.08
CA VAL A 3 10.30 8.59 -0.85
C VAL A 3 10.41 9.11 -2.28
N ASP A 4 10.78 8.22 -3.22
CA ASP A 4 10.93 8.56 -4.62
C ASP A 4 9.57 8.98 -5.23
N PHE A 5 9.55 10.14 -5.86
CA PHE A 5 8.37 10.67 -6.54
C PHE A 5 7.88 9.74 -7.67
N ASN A 6 8.80 9.12 -8.40
CA ASN A 6 8.46 8.18 -9.47
C ASN A 6 7.74 6.94 -8.92
N TYR A 7 8.12 6.47 -7.72
CA TYR A 7 7.38 5.40 -7.03
C TYR A 7 5.92 5.81 -6.77
N LEU A 8 5.70 7.00 -6.23
CA LEU A 8 4.34 7.49 -5.94
C LEU A 8 3.49 7.62 -7.20
N LEU A 9 4.07 8.09 -8.31
CA LEU A 9 3.39 8.13 -9.61
C LEU A 9 3.03 6.73 -10.11
N GLY A 10 3.97 5.80 -10.04
CA GLY A 10 3.76 4.40 -10.43
C GLY A 10 2.66 3.74 -9.60
N GLN A 11 2.66 3.94 -8.29
CA GLN A 11 1.63 3.43 -7.40
C GLN A 11 0.25 4.00 -7.73
N ALA A 12 0.13 5.31 -7.93
CA ALA A 12 -1.13 5.95 -8.28
C ALA A 12 -1.69 5.43 -9.61
N GLN A 13 -0.83 5.24 -10.61
CA GLN A 13 -1.24 4.68 -11.90
C GLN A 13 -1.72 3.22 -11.76
N VAL A 14 -1.00 2.40 -11.02
CA VAL A 14 -1.36 0.99 -10.80
C VAL A 14 -2.67 0.87 -10.01
N GLU A 15 -2.85 1.69 -8.97
CA GLU A 15 -4.01 1.58 -8.07
C GLU A 15 -5.30 2.15 -8.67
N SER A 16 -5.23 3.28 -9.32
CA SER A 16 -6.43 4.01 -9.75
C SER A 16 -6.45 4.43 -11.22
N GLY A 17 -5.35 4.21 -11.96
CA GLY A 17 -5.18 4.80 -13.28
C GLY A 17 -5.17 6.34 -13.24
N MET A 18 -4.61 6.91 -12.19
CA MET A 18 -4.58 8.36 -11.91
C MET A 18 -5.94 8.98 -11.66
N ARG A 19 -6.97 8.20 -11.33
CA ARG A 19 -8.31 8.72 -11.01
C ARG A 19 -8.42 9.05 -9.52
N THR A 20 -8.71 10.30 -9.23
CA THR A 20 -8.79 10.83 -7.86
C THR A 20 -10.03 10.37 -7.09
N ASP A 21 -11.07 9.94 -7.78
CA ASP A 21 -12.36 9.48 -7.24
C ASP A 21 -12.59 7.98 -7.40
N ALA A 22 -11.56 7.23 -7.77
CA ALA A 22 -11.67 5.78 -7.97
C ALA A 22 -12.19 5.08 -6.70
N ARG A 23 -13.12 4.14 -6.87
CA ARG A 23 -13.67 3.31 -5.79
C ARG A 23 -13.55 1.84 -6.15
N ALA A 24 -13.09 1.05 -5.19
CA ALA A 24 -13.06 -0.39 -5.34
C ALA A 24 -14.49 -0.98 -5.22
N SER A 25 -14.79 -2.00 -6.02
CA SER A 25 -16.08 -2.70 -5.98
C SER A 25 -16.18 -3.71 -4.83
N THR A 26 -15.04 -4.19 -4.32
CA THR A 26 -14.96 -5.31 -3.38
C THR A 26 -14.36 -4.95 -2.02
N SER A 27 -13.96 -3.69 -1.81
CA SER A 27 -13.35 -3.23 -0.57
C SER A 27 -13.70 -1.77 -0.27
N SER A 28 -13.24 -1.24 0.87
CA SER A 28 -13.40 0.16 1.24
C SER A 28 -12.37 1.10 0.57
N ALA A 29 -11.52 0.58 -0.33
CA ALA A 29 -10.48 1.35 -0.99
C ALA A 29 -11.04 2.47 -1.86
N SER A 30 -10.46 3.65 -1.76
CA SER A 30 -10.92 4.85 -2.45
C SER A 30 -9.77 5.79 -2.80
N GLY A 31 -9.96 6.56 -3.87
CA GLY A 31 -9.07 7.64 -4.27
C GLY A 31 -7.87 7.20 -5.09
N LEU A 32 -6.97 8.15 -5.30
CA LEU A 32 -5.79 8.02 -6.15
C LEU A 32 -4.89 6.84 -5.77
N TYR A 33 -4.72 6.57 -4.48
CA TYR A 33 -3.86 5.50 -3.93
C TYR A 33 -4.63 4.30 -3.38
N GLN A 34 -5.94 4.27 -3.51
CA GLN A 34 -6.79 3.16 -3.07
C GLN A 34 -6.56 2.77 -1.60
N PHE A 35 -6.48 3.77 -0.71
CA PHE A 35 -6.43 3.53 0.73
C PHE A 35 -7.73 2.87 1.22
N ILE A 36 -7.60 1.77 1.93
CA ILE A 36 -8.70 1.23 2.73
C ILE A 36 -8.90 2.08 4.00
N GLU A 37 -10.08 2.02 4.59
CA GLU A 37 -10.45 2.89 5.71
C GLU A 37 -9.45 2.82 6.88
N GLN A 38 -9.10 1.62 7.35
CA GLN A 38 -8.21 1.47 8.51
C GLN A 38 -6.79 2.01 8.24
N SER A 39 -6.25 1.78 7.06
CA SER A 39 -4.93 2.32 6.68
C SER A 39 -4.97 3.83 6.57
N TRP A 40 -6.05 4.39 6.02
CA TRP A 40 -6.25 5.83 5.94
C TRP A 40 -6.32 6.48 7.32
N LEU A 41 -7.16 5.94 8.20
CA LEU A 41 -7.29 6.44 9.56
C LEU A 41 -5.96 6.38 10.32
N ALA A 42 -5.19 5.31 10.12
CA ALA A 42 -3.88 5.16 10.76
C ALA A 42 -2.87 6.23 10.32
N VAL A 43 -2.74 6.48 9.02
CA VAL A 43 -1.78 7.47 8.50
C VAL A 43 -2.22 8.90 8.86
N VAL A 44 -3.51 9.21 8.81
CA VAL A 44 -4.03 10.52 9.21
C VAL A 44 -3.84 10.75 10.70
N LYS A 45 -4.11 9.76 11.54
CA LYS A 45 -3.88 9.85 12.99
C LYS A 45 -2.43 10.15 13.30
N LYS A 46 -1.51 9.50 12.63
CA LYS A 46 -0.06 9.62 12.88
C LYS A 46 0.54 10.92 12.33
N HIS A 47 0.20 11.29 11.10
CA HIS A 47 0.85 12.36 10.36
C HIS A 47 -0.06 13.55 10.02
N GLY A 48 -1.37 13.45 10.23
CA GLY A 48 -2.31 14.47 9.81
C GLY A 48 -2.04 15.86 10.39
N ALA A 49 -1.64 15.94 11.65
CA ALA A 49 -1.35 17.22 12.31
C ALA A 49 -0.21 17.99 11.61
N GLU A 50 0.79 17.31 11.07
CA GLU A 50 1.92 17.91 10.37
C GLU A 50 1.52 18.53 9.03
N HIS A 51 0.37 18.16 8.50
CA HIS A 51 -0.16 18.56 7.20
C HIS A 51 -1.50 19.33 7.28
N GLY A 52 -1.76 19.97 8.43
CA GLY A 52 -2.98 20.77 8.62
C GLY A 52 -4.26 19.95 8.86
N LEU A 53 -4.14 18.66 9.13
CA LEU A 53 -5.25 17.75 9.43
C LEU A 53 -5.33 17.39 10.93
N GLY A 54 -4.89 18.29 11.81
CA GLY A 54 -4.98 18.09 13.27
C GLY A 54 -6.41 17.80 13.73
N TRP A 55 -7.39 18.51 13.16
CA TRP A 55 -8.80 18.28 13.43
C TRP A 55 -9.26 16.85 13.13
N ALA A 56 -8.70 16.25 12.08
CA ALA A 56 -9.01 14.87 11.71
C ALA A 56 -8.29 13.89 12.66
N ALA A 57 -7.00 14.10 12.88
CA ALA A 57 -6.17 13.24 13.74
C ALA A 57 -6.73 13.14 15.16
N GLU A 58 -7.17 14.26 15.75
CA GLU A 58 -7.76 14.33 17.10
C GLU A 58 -9.07 13.55 17.24
N ASN A 59 -9.84 13.43 16.17
CA ASN A 59 -11.11 12.72 16.14
C ASN A 59 -10.99 11.21 15.86
N ILE A 60 -9.78 10.71 15.59
CA ILE A 60 -9.53 9.29 15.37
C ILE A 60 -9.13 8.63 16.69
N GLY A 61 -10.02 7.81 17.23
CA GLY A 61 -9.80 7.00 18.43
C GLY A 61 -9.45 5.56 18.09
N GLN A 62 -9.13 4.79 19.13
CA GLN A 62 -8.87 3.36 19.01
C GLN A 62 -9.82 2.59 19.93
N GLY A 63 -10.57 1.65 19.36
CA GLY A 63 -11.45 0.78 20.11
C GLY A 63 -10.69 -0.32 20.87
N ALA A 64 -11.39 -1.04 21.74
CA ALA A 64 -10.83 -2.12 22.56
C ALA A 64 -10.21 -3.27 21.74
N ASN A 65 -10.69 -3.45 20.51
CA ASN A 65 -10.16 -4.45 19.57
C ASN A 65 -8.98 -3.94 18.72
N GLY A 66 -8.43 -2.77 19.04
CA GLY A 66 -7.35 -2.13 18.30
C GLY A 66 -7.76 -1.44 17.01
N ARG A 67 -9.03 -1.54 16.57
CA ARG A 67 -9.51 -0.86 15.38
C ARG A 67 -9.60 0.64 15.60
N LEU A 68 -9.24 1.41 14.58
CA LEU A 68 -9.39 2.85 14.59
C LEU A 68 -10.85 3.22 14.28
N THR A 69 -11.35 4.19 15.02
CA THR A 69 -12.75 4.61 14.97
C THR A 69 -12.86 6.13 14.98
N VAL A 70 -13.96 6.65 14.43
CA VAL A 70 -14.38 8.05 14.56
C VAL A 70 -15.81 8.02 15.05
N SER A 71 -16.06 8.55 16.24
CA SER A 71 -17.36 8.45 16.93
C SER A 71 -18.48 9.23 16.24
N ASP A 72 -18.17 10.44 15.73
CA ASP A 72 -19.16 11.23 15.00
C ASP A 72 -19.25 10.80 13.53
N PRO A 73 -20.43 10.34 13.05
CA PRO A 73 -20.58 9.87 11.66
C PRO A 73 -20.30 10.94 10.61
N SER A 74 -20.60 12.20 10.89
CA SER A 74 -20.32 13.31 9.97
C SER A 74 -18.83 13.56 9.82
N THR A 75 -18.13 13.63 10.95
CA THR A 75 -16.66 13.77 10.98
C THR A 75 -15.98 12.58 10.31
N ARG A 76 -16.48 11.37 10.55
CA ARG A 76 -15.97 10.15 9.89
C ARG A 76 -16.07 10.25 8.37
N ARG A 77 -17.23 10.65 7.85
CA ARG A 77 -17.40 10.84 6.39
C ARG A 77 -16.45 11.90 5.84
N ALA A 78 -16.27 13.01 6.55
CA ALA A 78 -15.36 14.07 6.14
C ALA A 78 -13.90 13.59 6.06
N ILE A 79 -13.43 12.85 7.06
CA ILE A 79 -12.07 12.29 7.09
C ILE A 79 -11.87 11.28 5.95
N LEU A 80 -12.80 10.38 5.74
CA LEU A 80 -12.70 9.37 4.68
C LEU A 80 -12.81 9.97 3.27
N ALA A 81 -13.56 11.06 3.10
CA ALA A 81 -13.67 11.77 1.83
C ALA A 81 -12.35 12.41 1.39
N LEU A 82 -11.44 12.72 2.31
CA LEU A 82 -10.12 13.25 1.99
C LEU A 82 -9.26 12.30 1.13
N ARG A 83 -9.57 11.02 1.10
CA ARG A 83 -8.93 10.05 0.19
C ARG A 83 -9.12 10.40 -1.29
N ASN A 84 -10.16 11.17 -1.61
CA ASN A 84 -10.48 11.62 -2.97
C ASN A 84 -9.89 13.00 -3.29
N ASP A 85 -9.28 13.67 -2.31
CA ASP A 85 -8.51 14.88 -2.55
C ASP A 85 -7.07 14.49 -2.96
N PRO A 86 -6.63 14.81 -4.20
CA PRO A 86 -5.35 14.32 -4.70
C PRO A 86 -4.15 14.84 -3.91
N ALA A 87 -4.18 16.07 -3.43
CA ALA A 87 -3.10 16.65 -2.65
C ALA A 87 -2.96 15.94 -1.29
N THR A 88 -4.06 15.80 -0.56
CA THR A 88 -4.08 15.11 0.75
C THR A 88 -3.75 13.63 0.60
N ALA A 89 -4.32 12.95 -0.38
CA ALA A 89 -4.03 11.53 -0.65
C ALA A 89 -2.54 11.32 -0.95
N SER A 90 -1.92 12.19 -1.75
CA SER A 90 -0.50 12.09 -2.09
C SER A 90 0.42 12.35 -0.91
N LEU A 91 0.10 13.34 -0.06
CA LEU A 91 0.85 13.59 1.17
C LEU A 91 0.80 12.38 2.11
N MET A 92 -0.38 11.83 2.33
CA MET A 92 -0.55 10.66 3.21
C MET A 92 0.08 9.40 2.62
N ALA A 93 0.03 9.22 1.29
CA ALA A 93 0.73 8.12 0.62
C ALA A 93 2.25 8.22 0.80
N ALA A 94 2.81 9.42 0.70
CA ALA A 94 4.25 9.66 0.92
C ALA A 94 4.66 9.35 2.37
N GLU A 95 3.87 9.78 3.36
CA GLU A 95 4.12 9.48 4.77
C GLU A 95 4.02 7.99 5.07
N HIS A 96 2.98 7.34 4.55
CA HIS A 96 2.79 5.90 4.70
C HIS A 96 3.94 5.11 4.09
N ALA A 97 4.38 5.47 2.89
CA ALA A 97 5.51 4.84 2.23
C ALA A 97 6.82 5.08 2.99
N ALA A 98 7.03 6.27 3.56
CA ALA A 98 8.22 6.57 4.38
C ALA A 98 8.27 5.71 5.66
N ASP A 99 7.15 5.55 6.34
CA ASP A 99 7.04 4.66 7.51
C ASP A 99 7.36 3.21 7.14
N ASN A 100 6.78 2.73 6.03
CA ASN A 100 7.02 1.38 5.53
C ASN A 100 8.49 1.18 5.13
N LYS A 101 9.09 2.18 4.47
CA LYS A 101 10.51 2.17 4.09
C LYS A 101 11.40 1.97 5.30
N THR A 102 11.24 2.79 6.33
CA THR A 102 12.01 2.69 7.58
C THR A 102 11.87 1.30 8.21
N SER A 103 10.65 0.79 8.30
CA SER A 103 10.39 -0.51 8.93
C SER A 103 10.99 -1.67 8.12
N ILE A 104 10.90 -1.63 6.79
CA ILE A 104 11.46 -2.66 5.91
C ILE A 104 12.98 -2.63 5.99
N GLU A 105 13.60 -1.46 5.88
CA GLU A 105 15.05 -1.29 5.95
C GLU A 105 15.62 -1.78 7.28
N ASN A 106 14.97 -1.45 8.39
CA ASN A 106 15.36 -1.95 9.71
C ASN A 106 15.22 -3.48 9.82
N SER A 107 14.23 -4.05 9.15
CA SER A 107 13.97 -5.50 9.20
C SER A 107 14.92 -6.32 8.32
N LEU A 108 15.33 -5.76 7.16
CA LEU A 108 16.12 -6.47 6.15
C LEU A 108 17.60 -6.08 6.15
N GLY A 109 17.96 -4.95 6.76
CA GLY A 109 19.34 -4.44 6.77
C GLY A 109 19.83 -3.95 5.41
N ARG A 110 18.93 -3.60 4.51
CA ARG A 110 19.23 -3.03 3.19
C ARG A 110 18.25 -1.93 2.80
N THR A 111 18.60 -1.15 1.78
CA THR A 111 17.70 -0.14 1.23
C THR A 111 16.44 -0.80 0.62
N ALA A 112 15.28 -0.24 0.93
CA ALA A 112 14.01 -0.68 0.35
C ALA A 112 13.89 -0.20 -1.09
N THR A 113 13.43 -1.10 -1.97
CA THR A 113 13.06 -0.76 -3.36
C THR A 113 11.62 -0.26 -3.44
N GLY A 114 11.24 0.36 -4.57
CA GLY A 114 9.85 0.70 -4.83
C GLY A 114 8.93 -0.52 -4.77
N THR A 115 9.38 -1.66 -5.27
CA THR A 115 8.63 -2.93 -5.20
C THR A 115 8.44 -3.41 -3.76
N ASP A 116 9.44 -3.29 -2.90
CA ASP A 116 9.30 -3.59 -1.46
C ASP A 116 8.21 -2.74 -0.82
N LEU A 117 8.15 -1.45 -1.13
CA LEU A 117 7.13 -0.52 -0.63
C LEU A 117 5.73 -0.88 -1.15
N TYR A 118 5.63 -1.30 -2.41
CA TYR A 118 4.38 -1.77 -3.00
C TYR A 118 3.89 -3.06 -2.34
N MET A 119 4.80 -3.98 -2.02
CA MET A 119 4.48 -5.19 -1.25
C MET A 119 3.89 -4.86 0.12
N ALA A 120 4.40 -3.82 0.78
CA ALA A 120 3.85 -3.35 2.06
C ALA A 120 2.43 -2.78 1.91
N HIS A 121 2.15 -2.10 0.81
CA HIS A 121 0.81 -1.64 0.46
C HIS A 121 -0.14 -2.81 0.17
N PHE A 122 0.33 -3.82 -0.54
CA PHE A 122 -0.48 -4.97 -0.97
C PHE A 122 -0.74 -6.01 0.13
N LEU A 123 0.29 -6.40 0.89
CA LEU A 123 0.23 -7.44 1.93
C LEU A 123 0.11 -6.88 3.36
N GLY A 124 0.18 -5.57 3.53
CA GLY A 124 0.46 -4.95 4.81
C GLY A 124 1.93 -5.09 5.21
N LEU A 125 2.37 -4.29 6.17
CA LEU A 125 3.79 -4.24 6.56
C LEU A 125 4.32 -5.57 7.09
N GLY A 126 3.54 -6.24 7.95
CA GLY A 126 3.90 -7.55 8.50
C GLY A 126 4.01 -8.63 7.42
N GLY A 127 3.05 -8.66 6.49
CA GLY A 127 3.05 -9.57 5.35
C GLY A 127 4.23 -9.31 4.41
N ALA A 128 4.52 -8.05 4.11
CA ALA A 128 5.65 -7.68 3.26
C ALA A 128 7.00 -8.10 3.88
N ARG A 129 7.22 -7.84 5.17
CA ARG A 129 8.43 -8.27 5.86
C ARG A 129 8.59 -9.79 5.83
N ASN A 130 7.51 -10.52 6.08
CA ASN A 130 7.51 -11.99 6.00
C ASN A 130 7.83 -12.47 4.58
N PHE A 131 7.19 -11.89 3.56
CA PHE A 131 7.44 -12.21 2.16
C PHE A 131 8.92 -11.97 1.78
N LEU A 132 9.44 -10.80 2.06
CA LEU A 132 10.79 -10.39 1.67
C LEU A 132 11.87 -11.22 2.38
N LYS A 133 11.73 -11.49 3.67
CA LYS A 133 12.64 -12.37 4.40
C LYS A 133 12.67 -13.80 3.84
N ASN A 134 11.48 -14.34 3.54
CA ASN A 134 11.40 -15.68 2.92
C ASN A 134 11.99 -15.70 1.52
N MET A 135 11.76 -14.65 0.72
CA MET A 135 12.33 -14.55 -0.63
C MET A 135 13.86 -14.47 -0.60
N GLU A 136 14.44 -13.70 0.30
CA GLU A 136 15.89 -13.62 0.48
C GLU A 136 16.50 -14.96 0.91
N ALA A 137 15.81 -15.68 1.78
CA ALA A 137 16.28 -17.01 2.23
C ALA A 137 16.09 -18.10 1.17
N ASN A 138 14.97 -18.08 0.45
CA ASN A 138 14.65 -19.05 -0.61
C ASN A 138 13.66 -18.45 -1.62
N PRO A 139 14.15 -17.84 -2.70
CA PRO A 139 13.29 -17.23 -3.72
C PRO A 139 12.38 -18.22 -4.46
N GLY A 140 12.73 -19.51 -4.44
CA GLY A 140 11.97 -20.59 -5.06
C GLY A 140 10.75 -21.09 -4.25
N LYS A 141 10.52 -20.58 -3.03
CA LYS A 141 9.33 -20.95 -2.27
C LYS A 141 8.05 -20.56 -2.98
N ILE A 142 7.02 -21.39 -2.85
CA ILE A 142 5.70 -21.14 -3.42
C ILE A 142 4.95 -20.10 -2.58
N GLY A 143 4.56 -18.99 -3.20
CA GLY A 143 3.91 -17.87 -2.51
C GLY A 143 2.56 -18.25 -1.90
N ALA A 144 1.73 -19.03 -2.60
CA ALA A 144 0.42 -19.44 -2.11
C ALA A 144 0.49 -20.29 -0.83
N ALA A 145 1.56 -21.04 -0.64
CA ALA A 145 1.76 -21.83 0.57
C ALA A 145 2.01 -20.96 1.81
N LEU A 146 2.69 -19.81 1.63
CA LEU A 146 3.00 -18.86 2.70
C LEU A 146 1.86 -17.86 2.95
N PHE A 147 1.11 -17.52 1.91
CA PHE A 147 0.05 -16.50 1.94
C PHE A 147 -1.27 -17.04 1.37
N PRO A 148 -1.88 -18.06 1.98
CA PRO A 148 -3.05 -18.72 1.38
C PRO A 148 -4.27 -17.80 1.26
N ALA A 149 -4.47 -16.86 2.18
CA ALA A 149 -5.57 -15.91 2.12
C ALA A 149 -5.38 -14.90 0.97
N ALA A 150 -4.19 -14.35 0.82
CA ALA A 150 -3.85 -13.45 -0.28
C ALA A 150 -3.93 -14.16 -1.64
N ALA A 151 -3.49 -15.43 -1.71
CA ALA A 151 -3.56 -16.24 -2.92
C ALA A 151 -5.00 -16.49 -3.35
N ARG A 152 -5.91 -16.77 -2.43
CA ARG A 152 -7.34 -16.92 -2.73
C ARG A 152 -7.97 -15.65 -3.28
N ALA A 153 -7.59 -14.50 -2.72
CA ALA A 153 -8.11 -13.20 -3.15
C ALA A 153 -7.47 -12.68 -4.44
N ASN A 154 -6.29 -13.16 -4.81
CA ASN A 154 -5.47 -12.63 -5.91
C ASN A 154 -4.87 -13.75 -6.75
N GLN A 155 -5.71 -14.65 -7.26
CA GLN A 155 -5.26 -15.85 -7.98
C GLN A 155 -4.38 -15.53 -9.19
N ASN A 156 -4.68 -14.48 -9.93
CA ASN A 156 -3.90 -14.04 -11.09
C ASN A 156 -2.46 -13.57 -10.76
N ILE A 157 -2.20 -13.28 -9.48
CA ILE A 157 -0.88 -12.89 -8.99
C ILE A 157 -0.11 -14.10 -8.49
N PHE A 158 -0.77 -14.97 -7.72
CA PHE A 158 -0.14 -16.13 -7.09
C PHE A 158 -0.04 -17.36 -8.00
N TYR A 159 -0.83 -17.39 -9.09
CA TYR A 159 -0.84 -18.49 -10.05
C TYR A 159 -0.64 -17.98 -11.47
N GLY A 160 0.07 -18.74 -12.26
CA GLY A 160 0.29 -18.48 -13.68
C GLY A 160 -0.73 -19.19 -14.58
N ALA A 161 -0.44 -19.23 -15.87
CA ALA A 161 -1.21 -19.96 -16.86
C ALA A 161 -1.35 -21.45 -16.47
N GLY A 162 -2.54 -22.02 -16.64
CA GLY A 162 -2.78 -23.41 -16.27
C GLY A 162 -2.82 -23.70 -14.77
N GLY A 163 -2.91 -22.66 -13.93
CA GLY A 163 -2.98 -22.81 -12.48
C GLY A 163 -1.66 -23.14 -11.79
N GLN A 164 -0.54 -22.96 -12.48
CA GLN A 164 0.79 -23.19 -11.90
C GLN A 164 1.08 -22.18 -10.79
N PRO A 165 1.43 -22.64 -9.55
CA PRO A 165 1.74 -21.74 -8.46
C PRO A 165 3.06 -21.01 -8.72
N ARG A 166 3.08 -19.70 -8.45
CA ARG A 166 4.28 -18.87 -8.60
C ARG A 166 5.17 -18.92 -7.38
N THR A 167 6.47 -18.87 -7.61
CA THR A 167 7.47 -18.67 -6.56
C THR A 167 7.44 -17.23 -6.04
N LEU A 168 8.08 -17.00 -4.89
CA LEU A 168 8.20 -15.64 -4.32
C LEU A 168 8.93 -14.70 -5.29
N ALA A 169 10.00 -15.17 -5.95
CA ALA A 169 10.72 -14.38 -6.94
C ALA A 169 9.83 -14.00 -8.13
N GLU A 170 9.04 -14.93 -8.66
CA GLU A 170 8.13 -14.68 -9.79
C GLU A 170 7.03 -13.67 -9.41
N ILE A 171 6.49 -13.75 -8.18
CA ILE A 171 5.51 -12.80 -7.68
C ILE A 171 6.13 -11.40 -7.56
N TYR A 172 7.32 -11.31 -6.99
CA TYR A 172 8.05 -10.06 -6.84
C TYR A 172 8.34 -9.40 -8.19
N ASP A 173 8.84 -10.16 -9.15
CA ASP A 173 9.12 -9.68 -10.51
C ASP A 173 7.86 -9.19 -11.22
N ARG A 174 6.73 -9.86 -10.99
CA ARG A 174 5.45 -9.43 -11.54
C ARG A 174 5.01 -8.07 -11.00
N PHE A 175 5.17 -7.82 -9.71
CA PHE A 175 4.89 -6.50 -9.12
C PHE A 175 5.88 -5.44 -9.59
N SER A 176 7.16 -5.76 -9.67
CA SER A 176 8.19 -4.86 -10.17
C SER A 176 7.88 -4.40 -11.61
N THR A 177 7.58 -5.33 -12.50
CA THR A 177 7.20 -5.04 -13.89
C THR A 177 5.92 -4.19 -13.96
N LYS A 178 4.92 -4.49 -13.15
CA LYS A 178 3.66 -3.74 -13.13
C LYS A 178 3.88 -2.30 -12.68
N LEU A 179 4.70 -2.10 -11.64
CA LEU A 179 5.03 -0.79 -11.11
C LEU A 179 5.84 0.05 -12.11
N ASP A 180 6.84 -0.56 -12.74
CA ASP A 180 7.68 0.08 -13.78
C ASP A 180 6.84 0.52 -14.99
N ARG A 181 5.95 -0.34 -15.46
CA ARG A 181 5.03 -0.01 -16.56
C ARG A 181 4.07 1.10 -16.19
N GLY A 182 3.54 1.08 -14.97
CA GLY A 182 2.68 2.14 -14.45
C GLY A 182 3.40 3.49 -14.42
N ALA A 183 4.61 3.52 -13.88
CA ALA A 183 5.44 4.71 -13.83
C ALA A 183 5.80 5.23 -15.23
N ALA A 184 6.24 4.37 -16.12
CA ALA A 184 6.58 4.74 -17.50
C ALA A 184 5.39 5.33 -18.27
N SER A 185 4.18 4.81 -18.05
CA SER A 185 2.96 5.30 -18.73
C SER A 185 2.58 6.75 -18.35
N VAL A 186 3.07 7.25 -17.23
CA VAL A 186 2.86 8.64 -16.76
C VAL A 186 4.12 9.49 -16.85
N GLY A 187 5.14 9.02 -17.59
CA GLY A 187 6.36 9.77 -17.87
C GLY A 187 7.43 9.70 -16.78
N ALA A 188 7.26 8.84 -15.77
CA ALA A 188 8.29 8.58 -14.77
C ALA A 188 9.29 7.56 -15.29
N VAL A 189 10.57 7.71 -14.93
CA VAL A 189 11.66 6.83 -15.35
C VAL A 189 12.42 6.29 -14.14
N GLY A 190 12.65 5.00 -14.14
CA GLY A 190 13.54 4.30 -13.19
C GLY A 190 13.00 4.21 -11.75
N LEU A 191 12.60 3.04 -11.34
CA LEU A 191 12.25 2.71 -9.93
C LEU A 191 13.27 1.75 -9.32
#